data_603e94979adcbb0e73ade711943bc2e2
#
_entry.id   603e94979adcbb0e73ade711943bc2e2
#
_cell.length_a   1.000
_cell.length_b   1.000
_cell.length_c   1.000
_cell.angle_alpha   90.00
_cell.angle_beta   90.00
_cell.angle_gamma   90.00
#
_symmetry.space_group_name_H-M   'P 1'
#
loop_
_entity.id
_entity.type
_entity.pdbx_description
1 polymer ?
#
loop_
_entity_poly.entity_id
_entity_poly.type
_entity_poly.pdbx_seq_one_letter_code
_entity_poly.pdbx_strand_id
1 'polypeptide(L)'
;EEKIAHALYSKGIFPEAVEYFDKTLAHLGRKQPSNNITVMIRTVFGFLALIKLLYFPATRKFQIPNKLDVRVSNIMHPKANALAMIDPRKFFFESIGVIKDIYRFNFTLYQDLFDFISGCSVLFSYTGISFKLSKRILDYTKDRSTSGEKLVSLAYHKVIEKSHNLLSGSRDSGLEESVVDELLSIGDSFSASTYLWCNFIQFNQEGSFTYAKKCLGHLKSISDKFHDDFSTMIHFIM
;
A
#
# COMPACT_ATOMS: atom_id res chain seq x y z
N GLU A 1 -10.28 19.70 -4.12
CA GLU A 1 -9.46 19.15 -3.03
C GLU A 1 -8.85 17.80 -3.43
N GLU A 2 -9.65 16.80 -3.89
CA GLU A 2 -9.16 15.47 -4.27
C GLU A 2 -8.03 15.51 -5.30
N LYS A 3 -8.18 16.30 -6.39
CA LYS A 3 -7.12 16.45 -7.40
C LYS A 3 -5.85 17.09 -6.84
N ILE A 4 -6.00 18.02 -5.90
CA ILE A 4 -4.86 18.66 -5.21
C ILE A 4 -4.14 17.62 -4.34
N ALA A 5 -4.90 16.81 -3.58
CA ALA A 5 -4.34 15.76 -2.75
C ALA A 5 -3.51 14.75 -3.57
N HIS A 6 -4.05 14.28 -4.70
CA HIS A 6 -3.32 13.38 -5.59
C HIS A 6 -2.09 14.03 -6.23
N ALA A 7 -2.17 15.31 -6.64
CA ALA A 7 -1.02 16.03 -7.18
C ALA A 7 0.10 16.20 -6.15
N LEU A 8 -0.24 16.51 -4.89
CA LEU A 8 0.71 16.62 -3.79
C LEU A 8 1.33 15.25 -3.46
N TYR A 9 0.50 14.19 -3.42
CA TYR A 9 0.97 12.82 -3.23
C TYR A 9 1.98 12.39 -4.31
N SER A 10 1.67 12.64 -5.58
CA SER A 10 2.55 12.31 -6.71
C SER A 10 3.87 13.10 -6.71
N LYS A 11 3.91 14.24 -6.02
CA LYS A 11 5.14 15.04 -5.81
C LYS A 11 5.91 14.64 -4.55
N GLY A 12 5.43 13.67 -3.76
CA GLY A 12 6.05 13.29 -2.49
C GLY A 12 5.78 14.26 -1.32
N ILE A 13 4.89 15.26 -1.50
CA ILE A 13 4.53 16.25 -0.46
C ILE A 13 3.44 15.65 0.43
N PHE A 14 3.81 14.64 1.22
CA PHE A 14 2.88 13.78 1.94
C PHE A 14 2.09 14.47 3.05
N PRO A 15 2.65 15.38 3.89
CA PRO A 15 1.88 16.02 4.96
C PRO A 15 0.67 16.79 4.44
N GLU A 16 0.86 17.60 3.43
CA GLU A 16 -0.20 18.39 2.78
C GLU A 16 -1.17 17.49 2.02
N ALA A 17 -0.67 16.44 1.34
CA ALA A 17 -1.51 15.47 0.66
C ALA A 17 -2.49 14.81 1.64
N VAL A 18 -2.03 14.39 2.82
CA VAL A 18 -2.88 13.79 3.87
C VAL A 18 -3.94 14.77 4.36
N GLU A 19 -3.60 16.06 4.55
CA GLU A 19 -4.56 17.08 4.95
C GLU A 19 -5.69 17.24 3.92
N TYR A 20 -5.35 17.31 2.62
CA TYR A 20 -6.34 17.42 1.55
C TYR A 20 -7.16 16.15 1.36
N PHE A 21 -6.56 14.96 1.57
CA PHE A 21 -7.31 13.69 1.60
C PHE A 21 -8.31 13.68 2.76
N ASP A 22 -7.92 14.14 3.96
CA ASP A 22 -8.81 14.22 5.13
C ASP A 22 -10.00 15.17 4.88
N LYS A 23 -9.75 16.34 4.28
CA LYS A 23 -10.82 17.29 3.88
C LYS A 23 -11.77 16.63 2.88
N THR A 24 -11.24 15.96 1.87
CA THR A 24 -12.05 15.27 0.85
C THR A 24 -12.92 14.17 1.46
N LEU A 25 -12.33 13.33 2.34
CA LEU A 25 -13.06 12.28 3.04
C LEU A 25 -14.16 12.85 3.96
N ALA A 26 -13.91 13.99 4.62
CA ALA A 26 -14.90 14.67 5.44
C ALA A 26 -16.10 15.14 4.61
N HIS A 27 -15.87 15.71 3.42
CA HIS A 27 -16.93 16.10 2.47
C HIS A 27 -17.73 14.90 1.95
N LEU A 28 -17.11 13.73 1.85
CA LEU A 28 -17.79 12.48 1.49
C LEU A 28 -18.49 11.80 2.68
N GLY A 29 -18.58 12.48 3.84
CA GLY A 29 -19.20 11.95 5.05
C GLY A 29 -18.38 10.88 5.77
N ARG A 30 -17.07 10.75 5.45
CA ARG A 30 -16.14 9.77 6.02
C ARG A 30 -15.08 10.42 6.92
N LYS A 31 -15.55 11.35 7.79
CA LYS A 31 -14.65 12.04 8.74
C LYS A 31 -13.96 11.02 9.67
N GLN A 32 -12.67 11.17 9.82
CA GLN A 32 -11.91 10.35 10.78
C GLN A 32 -12.25 10.78 12.23
N PRO A 33 -12.38 9.82 13.15
CA PRO A 33 -12.65 10.15 14.55
C PRO A 33 -11.42 10.84 15.16
N SER A 34 -11.66 11.93 15.88
CA SER A 34 -10.63 12.65 16.63
C SER A 34 -10.43 12.13 18.04
N ASN A 35 -11.38 11.37 18.59
CA ASN A 35 -11.32 10.82 19.94
C ASN A 35 -10.56 9.48 19.94
N ASN A 36 -9.52 9.39 20.76
CA ASN A 36 -8.67 8.20 20.88
C ASN A 36 -9.46 6.91 21.23
N ILE A 37 -10.51 7.00 22.06
CA ILE A 37 -11.35 5.84 22.41
C ILE A 37 -12.08 5.34 21.16
N THR A 38 -12.65 6.23 20.37
CA THR A 38 -13.36 5.86 19.13
C THR A 38 -12.40 5.26 18.10
N VAL A 39 -11.19 5.82 17.98
CA VAL A 39 -10.12 5.26 17.12
C VAL A 39 -9.78 3.84 17.56
N MET A 40 -9.56 3.62 18.87
CA MET A 40 -9.22 2.30 19.41
C MET A 40 -10.34 1.27 19.17
N ILE A 41 -11.59 1.63 19.45
CA ILE A 41 -12.76 0.76 19.20
C ILE A 41 -12.84 0.40 17.72
N ARG A 42 -12.70 1.40 16.82
CA ARG A 42 -12.73 1.18 15.38
C ARG A 42 -11.61 0.25 14.92
N THR A 43 -10.42 0.38 15.49
CA THR A 43 -9.26 -0.48 15.20
C THR A 43 -9.52 -1.92 15.66
N VAL A 44 -10.08 -2.14 16.84
CA VAL A 44 -10.43 -3.49 17.32
C VAL A 44 -11.43 -4.16 16.37
N PHE A 45 -12.50 -3.45 15.97
CA PHE A 45 -13.46 -4.01 15.01
C PHE A 45 -12.85 -4.24 13.62
N GLY A 46 -11.94 -3.37 13.19
CA GLY A 46 -11.19 -3.55 11.93
C GLY A 46 -10.30 -4.78 11.99
N PHE A 47 -9.62 -5.01 13.11
CA PHE A 47 -8.80 -6.19 13.33
C PHE A 47 -9.63 -7.49 13.33
N LEU A 48 -10.77 -7.50 14.02
CA LEU A 48 -11.70 -8.64 14.01
C LEU A 48 -12.24 -8.91 12.58
N ALA A 49 -12.53 -7.84 11.82
CA ALA A 49 -12.93 -7.97 10.42
C ALA A 49 -11.81 -8.56 9.56
N LEU A 50 -10.54 -8.18 9.79
CA LEU A 50 -9.37 -8.75 9.11
C LEU A 50 -9.22 -10.24 9.43
N ILE A 51 -9.29 -10.62 10.70
CA ILE A 51 -9.25 -12.03 11.11
C ILE A 51 -10.38 -12.83 10.44
N LYS A 52 -11.60 -12.30 10.44
CA LYS A 52 -12.73 -12.94 9.74
C LYS A 52 -12.47 -13.07 8.24
N LEU A 53 -11.88 -12.06 7.61
CA LEU A 53 -11.50 -12.06 6.20
C LEU A 53 -10.52 -13.19 5.88
N LEU A 54 -9.49 -13.36 6.70
CA LEU A 54 -8.37 -14.27 6.43
C LEU A 54 -8.65 -15.73 6.80
N TYR A 55 -9.42 -15.96 7.86
CA TYR A 55 -9.60 -17.31 8.43
C TYR A 55 -11.00 -17.90 8.18
N PHE A 56 -12.00 -17.05 7.86
CA PHE A 56 -13.38 -17.50 7.63
C PHE A 56 -13.96 -16.96 6.31
N PRO A 57 -13.25 -17.12 5.17
CA PRO A 57 -13.68 -16.54 3.89
C PRO A 57 -14.99 -17.12 3.37
N ALA A 58 -15.28 -18.40 3.66
CA ALA A 58 -16.49 -19.10 3.19
C ALA A 58 -17.81 -18.57 3.81
N THR A 59 -17.74 -17.83 4.91
CA THR A 59 -18.94 -17.30 5.60
C THR A 59 -19.43 -15.96 5.01
N ARG A 60 -18.82 -15.48 3.91
CA ARG A 60 -19.07 -14.13 3.38
C ARG A 60 -19.91 -14.13 2.13
N LYS A 61 -20.94 -13.29 2.15
CA LYS A 61 -21.58 -12.80 0.93
C LYS A 61 -20.88 -11.53 0.51
N PHE A 62 -20.21 -11.57 -0.64
CA PHE A 62 -19.57 -10.38 -1.20
C PHE A 62 -20.63 -9.39 -1.67
N GLN A 63 -20.40 -8.13 -1.37
CA GLN A 63 -21.19 -7.00 -1.87
C GLN A 63 -20.41 -6.31 -2.99
N ILE A 64 -21.15 -5.78 -3.95
CA ILE A 64 -20.57 -4.90 -4.96
C ILE A 64 -20.53 -3.49 -4.33
N PRO A 65 -19.35 -2.83 -4.25
CA PRO A 65 -19.25 -1.47 -3.73
C PRO A 65 -20.00 -0.51 -4.63
N ASN A 66 -20.67 0.48 -4.04
CA ASN A 66 -21.28 1.56 -4.80
C ASN A 66 -20.22 2.60 -5.26
N LYS A 67 -20.60 3.57 -6.07
CA LYS A 67 -19.69 4.60 -6.59
C LYS A 67 -18.98 5.40 -5.49
N LEU A 68 -19.66 5.65 -4.37
CA LEU A 68 -19.07 6.36 -3.22
C LEU A 68 -18.03 5.49 -2.52
N ASP A 69 -18.33 4.20 -2.31
CA ASP A 69 -17.37 3.28 -1.68
C ASP A 69 -16.09 3.14 -2.51
N VAL A 70 -16.21 3.04 -3.85
CA VAL A 70 -15.06 3.02 -4.76
C VAL A 70 -14.26 4.32 -4.65
N ARG A 71 -14.92 5.47 -4.71
CA ARG A 71 -14.24 6.77 -4.59
C ARG A 71 -13.53 6.94 -3.26
N VAL A 72 -14.13 6.48 -2.17
CA VAL A 72 -13.51 6.50 -0.83
C VAL A 72 -12.26 5.61 -0.82
N SER A 73 -12.29 4.41 -1.42
CA SER A 73 -11.11 3.53 -1.47
C SER A 73 -9.97 4.12 -2.29
N ASN A 74 -10.28 4.79 -3.42
CA ASN A 74 -9.28 5.47 -4.26
C ASN A 74 -8.55 6.61 -3.51
N ILE A 75 -9.19 7.20 -2.50
CA ILE A 75 -8.59 8.22 -1.63
C ILE A 75 -7.83 7.56 -0.47
N MET A 76 -8.38 6.50 0.11
CA MET A 76 -7.81 5.86 1.30
C MET A 76 -6.47 5.16 1.00
N HIS A 77 -6.30 4.58 -0.19
CA HIS A 77 -5.07 3.88 -0.55
C HIS A 77 -3.86 4.84 -0.61
N PRO A 78 -3.83 5.90 -1.44
CA PRO A 78 -2.70 6.84 -1.47
C PRO A 78 -2.52 7.60 -0.14
N LYS A 79 -3.62 7.90 0.59
CA LYS A 79 -3.51 8.45 1.94
C LYS A 79 -2.78 7.51 2.89
N ALA A 80 -3.08 6.21 2.86
CA ALA A 80 -2.41 5.21 3.69
C ALA A 80 -0.91 5.14 3.38
N ASN A 81 -0.54 5.14 2.09
CA ASN A 81 0.86 5.18 1.67
C ASN A 81 1.59 6.44 2.18
N ALA A 82 0.96 7.62 2.05
CA ALA A 82 1.51 8.86 2.58
C ALA A 82 1.69 8.82 4.12
N LEU A 83 0.69 8.29 4.84
CA LEU A 83 0.77 8.12 6.30
C LEU A 83 1.87 7.15 6.73
N ALA A 84 2.13 6.10 5.96
CA ALA A 84 3.22 5.18 6.25
C ALA A 84 4.59 5.90 6.32
N MET A 85 4.75 6.98 5.55
CA MET A 85 5.99 7.76 5.49
C MET A 85 6.10 8.82 6.58
N ILE A 86 4.99 9.42 7.03
CA ILE A 86 5.01 10.58 7.93
C ILE A 86 4.56 10.28 9.36
N ASP A 87 3.63 9.33 9.53
CA ASP A 87 3.07 8.95 10.84
C ASP A 87 2.67 7.47 10.85
N PRO A 88 3.63 6.55 11.09
CA PRO A 88 3.38 5.11 11.12
C PRO A 88 2.32 4.69 12.15
N ARG A 89 2.16 5.45 13.25
CA ARG A 89 1.14 5.18 14.25
C ARG A 89 -0.26 5.46 13.71
N LYS A 90 -0.44 6.64 13.09
CA LYS A 90 -1.71 7.03 12.47
C LYS A 90 -2.02 6.08 11.30
N PHE A 91 -1.02 5.74 10.49
CA PHE A 91 -1.13 4.74 9.43
C PHE A 91 -1.72 3.41 9.95
N PHE A 92 -1.16 2.86 11.04
CA PHE A 92 -1.64 1.60 11.62
C PHE A 92 -3.11 1.68 12.05
N PHE A 93 -3.46 2.66 12.87
CA PHE A 93 -4.80 2.75 13.43
C PHE A 93 -5.87 3.06 12.37
N GLU A 94 -5.59 3.96 11.44
CA GLU A 94 -6.55 4.31 10.39
C GLU A 94 -6.74 3.17 9.41
N SER A 95 -5.67 2.53 8.92
CA SER A 95 -5.75 1.45 7.95
C SER A 95 -6.49 0.24 8.51
N ILE A 96 -6.18 -0.19 9.73
CA ILE A 96 -6.92 -1.28 10.38
C ILE A 96 -8.38 -0.88 10.60
N GLY A 97 -8.66 0.35 11.03
CA GLY A 97 -10.03 0.83 11.24
C GLY A 97 -10.90 0.83 9.98
N VAL A 98 -10.30 1.04 8.81
CA VAL A 98 -11.00 1.03 7.51
C VAL A 98 -11.38 -0.38 7.08
N ILE A 99 -10.64 -1.42 7.47
CA ILE A 99 -10.92 -2.81 7.06
C ILE A 99 -12.35 -3.22 7.39
N LYS A 100 -12.91 -2.80 8.52
CA LYS A 100 -14.30 -3.10 8.90
C LYS A 100 -15.35 -2.59 7.89
N ASP A 101 -15.01 -1.52 7.17
CA ASP A 101 -15.92 -0.89 6.21
C ASP A 101 -15.81 -1.54 4.82
N ILE A 102 -14.62 -2.04 4.47
CA ILE A 102 -14.32 -2.58 3.14
C ILE A 102 -14.30 -4.12 3.09
N TYR A 103 -14.13 -4.82 4.23
CA TYR A 103 -13.99 -6.29 4.25
C TYR A 103 -15.17 -7.04 3.59
N ARG A 104 -16.34 -6.41 3.49
CA ARG A 104 -17.55 -6.94 2.88
C ARG A 104 -17.56 -6.91 1.35
N PHE A 105 -16.67 -6.11 0.74
CA PHE A 105 -16.63 -5.97 -0.71
C PHE A 105 -15.81 -7.08 -1.39
N ASN A 106 -16.12 -7.35 -2.67
CA ASN A 106 -15.23 -8.15 -3.50
C ASN A 106 -14.09 -7.27 -4.02
N PHE A 107 -12.97 -7.28 -3.29
CA PHE A 107 -11.82 -6.45 -3.59
C PHE A 107 -11.09 -6.85 -4.90
N THR A 108 -11.27 -8.08 -5.41
CA THR A 108 -10.64 -8.52 -6.67
C THR A 108 -11.22 -7.84 -7.91
N LEU A 109 -12.37 -7.20 -7.78
CA LEU A 109 -13.01 -6.45 -8.88
C LEU A 109 -12.52 -4.99 -8.98
N TYR A 110 -11.79 -4.50 -7.99
CA TYR A 110 -11.38 -3.10 -7.88
C TYR A 110 -9.94 -2.99 -7.42
N GLN A 111 -9.08 -2.40 -8.28
CA GLN A 111 -7.64 -2.31 -8.06
C GLN A 111 -7.31 -1.69 -6.70
N ASP A 112 -7.86 -0.50 -6.41
CA ASP A 112 -7.53 0.22 -5.15
C ASP A 112 -7.93 -0.55 -3.88
N LEU A 113 -9.02 -1.33 -3.92
CA LEU A 113 -9.42 -2.19 -2.80
C LEU A 113 -8.46 -3.37 -2.65
N PHE A 114 -8.04 -3.96 -3.77
CA PHE A 114 -7.06 -5.03 -3.78
C PHE A 114 -5.71 -4.54 -3.22
N ASP A 115 -5.24 -3.40 -3.72
CA ASP A 115 -3.99 -2.79 -3.29
C ASP A 115 -4.03 -2.39 -1.81
N PHE A 116 -5.15 -1.82 -1.35
CA PHE A 116 -5.33 -1.49 0.05
C PHE A 116 -5.26 -2.74 0.96
N ILE A 117 -5.94 -3.83 0.61
CA ILE A 117 -5.89 -5.08 1.41
C ILE A 117 -4.47 -5.68 1.37
N SER A 118 -3.82 -5.71 0.20
CA SER A 118 -2.43 -6.15 0.09
C SER A 118 -1.50 -5.29 0.94
N GLY A 119 -1.66 -3.97 0.88
CA GLY A 119 -0.90 -2.99 1.66
C GLY A 119 -1.05 -3.16 3.18
N CYS A 120 -2.19 -3.71 3.66
CA CYS A 120 -2.34 -4.05 5.07
C CYS A 120 -1.31 -5.06 5.58
N SER A 121 -0.66 -5.83 4.70
CA SER A 121 0.46 -6.70 5.07
C SER A 121 1.63 -5.89 5.66
N VAL A 122 1.94 -4.72 5.09
CA VAL A 122 3.03 -3.84 5.54
C VAL A 122 2.82 -3.37 6.98
N LEU A 123 1.56 -3.18 7.42
CA LEU A 123 1.26 -2.80 8.81
C LEU A 123 1.90 -3.77 9.81
N PHE A 124 1.86 -5.06 9.52
CA PHE A 124 2.34 -6.10 10.42
C PHE A 124 3.83 -6.40 10.26
N SER A 125 4.37 -6.33 9.04
CA SER A 125 5.81 -6.52 8.81
C SER A 125 6.62 -5.30 9.25
N TYR A 126 6.16 -4.07 8.93
CA TYR A 126 6.84 -2.83 9.29
C TYR A 126 6.89 -2.57 10.80
N THR A 127 5.78 -2.87 11.48
CA THR A 127 5.74 -2.77 12.97
C THR A 127 6.39 -3.95 13.69
N GLY A 128 6.72 -5.03 12.97
CA GLY A 128 7.24 -6.27 13.57
C GLY A 128 6.22 -7.03 14.43
N ILE A 129 4.95 -6.61 14.48
CA ILE A 129 3.92 -7.23 15.33
C ILE A 129 3.69 -8.68 14.94
N SER A 130 3.60 -8.99 13.62
CA SER A 130 3.38 -10.36 13.17
C SER A 130 3.73 -10.57 11.69
N PHE A 131 4.92 -11.07 11.39
CA PHE A 131 5.28 -11.53 10.04
C PHE A 131 4.35 -12.65 9.53
N LYS A 132 3.86 -13.51 10.42
CA LYS A 132 2.92 -14.57 10.07
C LYS A 132 1.59 -14.01 9.55
N LEU A 133 1.06 -12.96 10.18
CA LEU A 133 -0.18 -12.31 9.74
C LEU A 133 0.06 -11.54 8.44
N SER A 134 1.19 -10.82 8.35
CA SER A 134 1.63 -10.16 7.11
C SER A 134 1.65 -11.14 5.93
N LYS A 135 2.34 -12.27 6.08
CA LYS A 135 2.39 -13.31 5.05
C LYS A 135 1.01 -13.87 4.70
N ARG A 136 0.16 -14.10 5.73
CA ARG A 136 -1.21 -14.61 5.50
C ARG A 136 -2.08 -13.65 4.67
N ILE A 137 -1.89 -12.34 4.83
CA ILE A 137 -2.57 -11.34 4.00
C ILE A 137 -2.11 -11.45 2.55
N LEU A 138 -0.80 -11.54 2.33
CA LEU A 138 -0.21 -11.69 1.00
C LEU A 138 -0.71 -12.95 0.29
N ASP A 139 -0.65 -14.10 0.96
CA ASP A 139 -1.13 -15.36 0.41
C ASP A 139 -2.63 -15.27 0.06
N TYR A 140 -3.44 -14.70 0.96
CA TYR A 140 -4.86 -14.51 0.74
C TYR A 140 -5.20 -13.63 -0.47
N THR A 141 -4.45 -12.54 -0.68
CA THR A 141 -4.67 -11.64 -1.83
C THR A 141 -4.16 -12.30 -3.12
N LYS A 142 -3.01 -12.98 -3.10
CA LYS A 142 -2.44 -13.70 -4.23
C LYS A 142 -3.40 -14.80 -4.75
N ASP A 143 -3.90 -15.66 -3.87
CA ASP A 143 -4.81 -16.74 -4.24
C ASP A 143 -6.09 -16.22 -4.91
N ARG A 144 -6.57 -15.05 -4.50
CA ARG A 144 -7.80 -14.47 -5.02
C ARG A 144 -7.60 -13.67 -6.30
N SER A 145 -6.44 -13.13 -6.55
CA SER A 145 -6.13 -12.44 -7.80
C SER A 145 -6.09 -13.39 -9.01
N THR A 146 -5.68 -14.63 -8.78
CA THR A 146 -5.59 -15.66 -9.82
C THR A 146 -6.94 -16.34 -10.13
N SER A 147 -7.92 -16.22 -9.24
CA SER A 147 -9.26 -16.84 -9.38
C SER A 147 -10.34 -15.87 -9.87
N GLY A 148 -10.01 -14.60 -10.09
CA GLY A 148 -10.97 -13.57 -10.48
C GLY A 148 -11.23 -13.51 -11.98
N GLU A 149 -12.46 -13.15 -12.37
CA GLU A 149 -12.83 -12.93 -13.78
C GLU A 149 -12.18 -11.69 -14.39
N LYS A 150 -11.68 -10.76 -13.54
CA LYS A 150 -11.04 -9.51 -13.95
C LYS A 150 -9.54 -9.58 -13.69
N LEU A 151 -8.77 -9.22 -14.71
CA LEU A 151 -7.33 -9.00 -14.57
C LEU A 151 -7.10 -7.82 -13.63
N VAL A 152 -6.52 -8.10 -12.48
CA VAL A 152 -6.04 -7.10 -11.50
C VAL A 152 -4.52 -7.09 -11.59
N SER A 153 -3.93 -5.91 -11.71
CA SER A 153 -2.47 -5.78 -11.70
C SER A 153 -1.89 -6.37 -10.42
N LEU A 154 -0.85 -7.20 -10.56
CA LEU A 154 -0.12 -7.79 -9.47
C LEU A 154 1.15 -7.01 -9.11
N ALA A 155 1.48 -5.95 -9.84
CA ALA A 155 2.71 -5.20 -9.63
C ALA A 155 2.78 -4.64 -8.21
N TYR A 156 1.71 -3.99 -7.73
CA TYR A 156 1.66 -3.50 -6.35
C TYR A 156 1.78 -4.62 -5.32
N HIS A 157 1.12 -5.77 -5.55
CA HIS A 157 1.27 -6.94 -4.66
C HIS A 157 2.72 -7.39 -4.56
N LYS A 158 3.47 -7.38 -5.66
CA LYS A 158 4.91 -7.70 -5.67
C LYS A 158 5.74 -6.68 -4.88
N VAL A 159 5.38 -5.39 -4.91
CA VAL A 159 6.01 -4.37 -4.05
C VAL A 159 5.84 -4.72 -2.57
N ILE A 160 4.62 -5.07 -2.18
CA ILE A 160 4.30 -5.43 -0.79
C ILE A 160 4.98 -6.75 -0.38
N GLU A 161 4.98 -7.76 -1.25
CA GLU A 161 5.68 -9.02 -1.03
C GLU A 161 7.19 -8.79 -0.85
N LYS A 162 7.80 -7.94 -1.68
CA LYS A 162 9.20 -7.55 -1.58
C LYS A 162 9.51 -6.85 -0.25
N SER A 163 8.66 -5.91 0.15
CA SER A 163 8.78 -5.21 1.44
C SER A 163 8.68 -6.20 2.62
N HIS A 164 7.73 -7.13 2.57
CA HIS A 164 7.60 -8.19 3.57
C HIS A 164 8.86 -9.06 3.65
N ASN A 165 9.36 -9.50 2.50
CA ASN A 165 10.54 -10.37 2.43
C ASN A 165 11.77 -9.68 2.99
N LEU A 166 12.01 -8.42 2.62
CA LEU A 166 13.09 -7.61 3.17
C LEU A 166 13.01 -7.51 4.70
N LEU A 167 11.83 -7.15 5.23
CA LEU A 167 11.63 -6.94 6.68
C LEU A 167 11.65 -8.24 7.49
N SER A 168 11.21 -9.36 6.90
CA SER A 168 11.23 -10.69 7.54
C SER A 168 12.58 -11.41 7.39
N GLY A 169 13.53 -10.85 6.64
CA GLY A 169 14.80 -11.51 6.33
C GLY A 169 14.67 -12.65 5.33
N SER A 170 13.55 -12.75 4.61
CA SER A 170 13.34 -13.75 3.56
C SER A 170 13.99 -13.28 2.25
N ARG A 171 14.54 -14.22 1.49
CA ARG A 171 15.09 -13.94 0.15
C ARG A 171 14.04 -14.18 -0.92
N ASP A 172 14.12 -13.45 -2.03
CA ASP A 172 13.28 -13.61 -3.20
C ASP A 172 14.06 -13.52 -4.52
N SER A 173 13.32 -13.54 -5.65
CA SER A 173 13.89 -13.59 -7.01
C SER A 173 14.68 -12.34 -7.45
N GLY A 174 14.71 -11.28 -6.64
CA GLY A 174 15.39 -10.04 -6.98
C GLY A 174 14.55 -9.06 -7.82
N LEU A 175 15.21 -8.23 -8.65
CA LEU A 175 14.58 -7.18 -9.43
C LEU A 175 13.87 -7.74 -10.68
N GLU A 176 12.57 -7.56 -10.78
CA GLU A 176 11.76 -7.77 -11.98
C GLU A 176 11.44 -6.40 -12.61
N GLU A 177 12.10 -6.06 -13.72
CA GLU A 177 11.91 -4.75 -14.37
C GLU A 177 10.49 -4.53 -14.86
N SER A 178 9.80 -5.60 -15.28
CA SER A 178 8.39 -5.53 -15.69
C SER A 178 7.46 -4.98 -14.59
N VAL A 179 7.79 -5.20 -13.32
CA VAL A 179 7.04 -4.63 -12.18
C VAL A 179 7.20 -3.11 -12.15
N VAL A 180 8.42 -2.62 -12.36
CA VAL A 180 8.71 -1.18 -12.41
C VAL A 180 7.98 -0.54 -13.59
N ASP A 181 8.09 -1.15 -14.78
CA ASP A 181 7.44 -0.64 -16.00
C ASP A 181 5.92 -0.58 -15.85
N GLU A 182 5.30 -1.62 -15.29
CA GLU A 182 3.86 -1.66 -15.06
C GLU A 182 3.41 -0.55 -14.10
N LEU A 183 4.09 -0.38 -12.96
CA LEU A 183 3.78 0.68 -11.99
C LEU A 183 3.94 2.07 -12.60
N LEU A 184 5.00 2.31 -13.35
CA LEU A 184 5.20 3.60 -14.02
C LEU A 184 4.19 3.85 -15.14
N SER A 185 3.69 2.81 -15.83
CA SER A 185 2.67 2.93 -16.86
C SER A 185 1.33 3.44 -16.32
N ILE A 186 1.02 3.13 -15.06
CA ILE A 186 -0.18 3.62 -14.37
C ILE A 186 0.08 4.89 -13.54
N GLY A 187 1.31 5.44 -13.57
CA GLY A 187 1.69 6.66 -12.87
C GLY A 187 2.00 6.47 -11.37
N ASP A 188 2.21 5.24 -10.90
CA ASP A 188 2.55 4.95 -9.51
C ASP A 188 4.07 4.95 -9.29
N SER A 189 4.67 6.16 -9.33
CA SER A 189 6.10 6.37 -9.06
C SER A 189 6.50 5.99 -7.63
N PHE A 190 5.60 6.20 -6.66
CA PHE A 190 5.84 5.85 -5.25
C PHE A 190 6.09 4.36 -5.06
N SER A 191 5.22 3.51 -5.59
CA SER A 191 5.37 2.05 -5.47
C SER A 191 6.57 1.55 -6.27
N ALA A 192 6.84 2.10 -7.46
CA ALA A 192 8.02 1.78 -8.26
C ALA A 192 9.31 2.10 -7.49
N SER A 193 9.41 3.28 -6.89
CA SER A 193 10.58 3.70 -6.09
C SER A 193 10.73 2.85 -4.82
N THR A 194 9.64 2.51 -4.15
CA THR A 194 9.64 1.61 -2.98
C THR A 194 10.15 0.21 -3.37
N TYR A 195 9.71 -0.32 -4.51
CA TYR A 195 10.18 -1.62 -5.00
C TYR A 195 11.68 -1.61 -5.30
N LEU A 196 12.17 -0.58 -5.98
CA LEU A 196 13.59 -0.39 -6.28
C LEU A 196 14.42 -0.23 -5.00
N TRP A 197 13.93 0.51 -4.02
CA TRP A 197 14.57 0.69 -2.71
C TRP A 197 14.72 -0.63 -1.96
N CYS A 198 13.67 -1.44 -1.90
CA CYS A 198 13.73 -2.76 -1.27
C CYS A 198 14.76 -3.67 -1.97
N ASN A 199 14.78 -3.67 -3.31
CA ASN A 199 15.77 -4.44 -4.08
C ASN A 199 17.20 -3.93 -3.85
N PHE A 200 17.40 -2.62 -3.82
CA PHE A 200 18.69 -2.02 -3.54
C PHE A 200 19.25 -2.48 -2.18
N ILE A 201 18.43 -2.42 -1.12
CA ILE A 201 18.86 -2.88 0.22
C ILE A 201 19.22 -4.36 0.18
N GLN A 202 18.38 -5.20 -0.42
CA GLN A 202 18.65 -6.62 -0.52
C GLN A 202 19.97 -6.90 -1.27
N PHE A 203 20.18 -6.29 -2.44
CA PHE A 203 21.40 -6.48 -3.22
C PHE A 203 22.67 -6.01 -2.49
N ASN A 204 22.58 -4.92 -1.73
CA ASN A 204 23.69 -4.48 -0.88
C ASN A 204 23.99 -5.49 0.22
N GLN A 205 22.98 -6.03 0.90
CA GLN A 205 23.16 -7.07 1.92
C GLN A 205 23.76 -8.36 1.36
N GLU A 206 23.49 -8.66 0.09
CA GLU A 206 24.02 -9.84 -0.62
C GLU A 206 25.38 -9.59 -1.27
N GLY A 207 25.92 -8.35 -1.24
CA GLY A 207 27.16 -7.97 -1.94
C GLY A 207 27.01 -7.88 -3.47
N SER A 208 25.77 -7.85 -3.97
CA SER A 208 25.45 -7.79 -5.42
C SER A 208 25.46 -6.36 -5.94
N PHE A 209 26.57 -5.63 -5.79
CA PHE A 209 26.68 -4.19 -6.05
C PHE A 209 26.31 -3.75 -7.47
N THR A 210 26.52 -4.60 -8.48
CA THR A 210 26.12 -4.30 -9.86
C THR A 210 24.61 -4.14 -9.99
N TYR A 211 23.85 -5.01 -9.35
CA TYR A 211 22.38 -4.92 -9.34
C TYR A 211 21.89 -3.77 -8.46
N ALA A 212 22.55 -3.51 -7.32
CA ALA A 212 22.26 -2.33 -6.49
C ALA A 212 22.45 -1.04 -7.30
N LYS A 213 23.55 -0.91 -8.05
CA LYS A 213 23.78 0.23 -8.94
C LYS A 213 22.71 0.38 -10.03
N LYS A 214 22.19 -0.73 -10.54
CA LYS A 214 21.08 -0.72 -11.51
C LYS A 214 19.80 -0.12 -10.88
N CYS A 215 19.46 -0.50 -9.64
CA CYS A 215 18.34 0.09 -8.93
C CYS A 215 18.50 1.62 -8.76
N LEU A 216 19.71 2.10 -8.45
CA LEU A 216 20.00 3.54 -8.37
C LEU A 216 19.79 4.25 -9.71
N GLY A 217 20.19 3.62 -10.82
CA GLY A 217 19.98 4.16 -12.15
C GLY A 217 18.50 4.34 -12.50
N HIS A 218 17.68 3.34 -12.16
CA HIS A 218 16.21 3.44 -12.32
C HIS A 218 15.61 4.54 -11.43
N LEU A 219 16.00 4.62 -10.16
CA LEU A 219 15.52 5.66 -9.23
C LEU A 219 15.86 7.06 -9.71
N LYS A 220 17.10 7.26 -10.22
CA LYS A 220 17.48 8.53 -10.83
C LYS A 220 16.59 8.86 -12.02
N SER A 221 16.35 7.90 -12.91
CA SER A 221 15.49 8.10 -14.07
C SER A 221 14.05 8.50 -13.67
N ILE A 222 13.51 7.89 -12.60
CA ILE A 222 12.19 8.24 -12.07
C ILE A 222 12.21 9.66 -11.51
N SER A 223 13.20 10.01 -10.69
CA SER A 223 13.37 11.35 -10.11
C SER A 223 13.44 12.42 -11.21
N ASP A 224 14.27 12.20 -12.24
CA ASP A 224 14.46 13.14 -13.34
C ASP A 224 13.18 13.30 -14.20
N LYS A 225 12.43 12.22 -14.42
CA LYS A 225 11.24 12.21 -15.26
C LYS A 225 10.00 12.77 -14.56
N PHE A 226 9.79 12.44 -13.30
CA PHE A 226 8.55 12.79 -12.58
C PHE A 226 8.73 13.96 -11.61
N HIS A 227 9.97 14.45 -11.39
CA HIS A 227 10.30 15.51 -10.42
C HIS A 227 9.68 15.22 -9.05
N ASP A 228 9.79 13.98 -8.63
CA ASP A 228 9.18 13.44 -7.43
C ASP A 228 10.18 13.51 -6.27
N ASP A 229 9.82 14.25 -5.23
CA ASP A 229 10.67 14.47 -4.06
C ASP A 229 10.99 13.17 -3.31
N PHE A 230 10.07 12.20 -3.30
CA PHE A 230 10.29 10.92 -2.67
C PHE A 230 11.37 10.10 -3.38
N SER A 231 11.28 9.97 -4.71
CA SER A 231 12.30 9.28 -5.52
C SER A 231 13.66 9.98 -5.41
N THR A 232 13.65 11.31 -5.40
CA THR A 232 14.85 12.15 -5.21
C THR A 232 15.48 11.88 -3.85
N MET A 233 14.69 11.91 -2.78
CA MET A 233 15.16 11.64 -1.42
C MET A 233 15.76 10.24 -1.31
N ILE A 234 15.09 9.21 -1.81
CA ILE A 234 15.60 7.83 -1.79
C ILE A 234 16.93 7.75 -2.55
N HIS A 235 17.01 8.35 -3.74
CA HIS A 235 18.24 8.34 -4.54
C HIS A 235 19.44 8.97 -3.80
N PHE A 236 19.23 10.04 -3.02
CA PHE A 236 20.30 10.69 -2.26
C PHE A 236 20.67 9.95 -0.98
N ILE A 237 19.77 9.18 -0.37
CA ILE A 237 20.04 8.44 0.87
C ILE A 237 20.82 7.13 0.59
N MET A 238 20.71 6.59 -0.60
CA MET A 238 21.33 5.33 -1.03
C MET A 238 22.71 5.55 -1.66
#